data_18aa1d369c9a52fe052867f2d0a8af3f
#
_entry.id   18aa1d369c9a52fe052867f2d0a8af3f
#
_cell.length_a   1.000
_cell.length_b   1.000
_cell.length_c   1.000
_cell.angle_alpha   90.00
_cell.angle_beta   90.00
_cell.angle_gamma   90.00
#
_symmetry.space_group_name_H-M   'P 1'
#
loop_
_entity.id
_entity.type
_entity.pdbx_description
1 polymer ?
#
loop_
_entity_poly.entity_id
_entity_poly.type
_entity_poly.pdbx_seq_one_letter_code
_entity_poly.pdbx_strand_id
1 'polypeptide(L)'
;MAMISHEDYVRKRESLVNALRASSTAESLALEKSTSNLFRQRVREQRHRLDVRHFNQVIYVDEKERYAEVEGMTTYEDLVRETLPFQLMPSVVPQLKSITIGGATAGVGIESS
;
A
#
# COMPACT_ATOMS: atom_id res chain seq x y z
N MET A 1 -3.95 -13.42 -6.51
CA MET A 1 -4.46 -12.08 -6.91
C MET A 1 -3.77 -11.68 -8.20
N ALA A 2 -4.51 -11.23 -9.19
CA ALA A 2 -3.94 -10.78 -10.44
C ALA A 2 -3.35 -9.38 -10.31
N MET A 3 -2.27 -9.12 -11.05
CA MET A 3 -1.72 -7.78 -11.17
C MET A 3 -2.72 -6.88 -11.89
N ILE A 4 -2.81 -5.62 -11.48
CA ILE A 4 -3.66 -4.65 -12.16
C ILE A 4 -2.92 -4.03 -13.35
N SER A 5 -3.67 -3.51 -14.31
CA SER A 5 -3.07 -2.75 -15.40
C SER A 5 -2.62 -1.38 -14.92
N HIS A 6 -1.66 -0.80 -15.62
CA HIS A 6 -1.21 0.57 -15.34
C HIS A 6 -2.36 1.58 -15.48
N GLU A 7 -3.24 1.37 -16.45
CA GLU A 7 -4.42 2.22 -16.67
C GLU A 7 -5.38 2.18 -15.49
N ASP A 8 -5.61 1.01 -14.91
CA ASP A 8 -6.47 0.88 -13.73
C ASP A 8 -5.86 1.57 -12.53
N TYR A 9 -4.56 1.48 -12.36
CA TYR A 9 -3.85 2.21 -11.32
C TYR A 9 -4.00 3.73 -11.49
N VAL A 10 -3.81 4.24 -12.71
CA VAL A 10 -3.97 5.68 -13.00
C VAL A 10 -5.38 6.15 -12.68
N ARG A 11 -6.41 5.37 -13.02
CA ARG A 11 -7.80 5.70 -12.67
C ARG A 11 -8.03 5.76 -11.16
N LYS A 12 -7.51 4.81 -10.42
CA LYS A 12 -7.58 4.81 -8.95
C LYS A 12 -6.90 6.05 -8.38
N ARG A 13 -5.72 6.36 -8.87
CA ARG A 13 -4.95 7.52 -8.42
C ARG A 13 -5.70 8.82 -8.67
N GLU A 14 -6.26 9.00 -9.85
CA GLU A 14 -7.03 10.19 -10.19
C GLU A 14 -8.27 10.34 -9.31
N SER A 15 -8.96 9.25 -9.05
CA SER A 15 -10.10 9.24 -8.13
C SER A 15 -9.70 9.68 -6.73
N LEU A 16 -8.57 9.18 -6.23
CA LEU A 16 -8.06 9.56 -4.92
C LEU A 16 -7.64 11.04 -4.88
N VAL A 17 -6.96 11.52 -5.90
CA VAL A 17 -6.54 12.92 -6.00
C VAL A 17 -7.77 13.84 -6.04
N ASN A 18 -8.82 13.47 -6.76
CA ASN A 18 -10.04 14.23 -6.80
C ASN A 18 -10.73 14.26 -5.44
N ALA A 19 -10.78 13.16 -4.74
CA ALA A 19 -11.31 13.09 -3.39
C ALA A 19 -10.52 13.99 -2.43
N LEU A 20 -9.20 14.00 -2.55
CA LEU A 20 -8.33 14.83 -1.75
C LEU A 20 -8.56 16.32 -2.03
N ARG A 21 -8.70 16.70 -3.30
CA ARG A 21 -9.00 18.09 -3.70
C ARG A 21 -10.37 18.58 -3.24
N ALA A 22 -11.33 17.66 -3.16
CA ALA A 22 -12.68 17.97 -2.70
C ALA A 22 -12.75 18.15 -1.18
N SER A 23 -11.75 17.67 -0.44
CA SER A 23 -11.72 17.81 1.01
C SER A 23 -11.29 19.23 1.42
N SER A 24 -11.82 19.71 2.55
CA SER A 24 -11.42 21.00 3.09
C SER A 24 -9.96 20.92 3.61
N THR A 25 -9.16 21.92 3.26
CA THR A 25 -7.78 22.02 3.72
C THR A 25 -7.67 22.29 5.22
N ALA A 26 -8.75 22.72 5.86
CA ALA A 26 -8.80 22.97 7.30
C ALA A 26 -9.05 21.71 8.12
N GLU A 27 -9.46 20.61 7.48
CA GLU A 27 -9.75 19.36 8.16
C GLU A 27 -8.54 18.44 8.21
N SER A 28 -8.40 17.74 9.32
CA SER A 28 -7.44 16.64 9.44
C SER A 28 -7.83 15.51 8.52
N LEU A 29 -6.85 14.93 7.82
CA LEU A 29 -7.04 13.77 6.97
C LEU A 29 -6.55 12.51 7.66
N ALA A 30 -7.26 11.41 7.46
CA ALA A 30 -6.86 10.10 7.88
C ALA A 30 -7.05 9.12 6.74
N LEU A 31 -6.20 8.12 6.66
CA LEU A 31 -6.33 7.06 5.66
C LEU A 31 -7.26 5.97 6.18
N GLU A 32 -8.22 5.57 5.36
CA GLU A 32 -9.03 4.39 5.63
C GLU A 32 -8.38 3.19 4.95
N LYS A 33 -7.91 2.27 5.77
CA LYS A 33 -7.20 1.08 5.30
C LYS A 33 -7.64 -0.15 6.07
N SER A 34 -7.42 -1.32 5.50
CA SER A 34 -7.82 -2.60 6.08
C SER A 34 -6.92 -3.06 7.22
N THR A 35 -5.69 -2.56 7.29
CA THR A 35 -4.76 -2.87 8.35
C THR A 35 -4.70 -1.72 9.35
N SER A 36 -4.58 -2.02 10.63
CA SER A 36 -4.48 -1.02 11.67
C SER A 36 -3.13 -1.11 12.37
N ASN A 37 -2.65 0.03 12.86
CA ASN A 37 -1.49 0.06 13.72
C ASN A 37 -1.88 -0.46 15.11
N LEU A 38 -1.28 -1.57 15.52
CA LEU A 38 -1.59 -2.26 16.78
C LEU A 38 -1.22 -1.44 18.03
N PHE A 39 -0.32 -0.49 17.89
CA PHE A 39 0.23 0.27 19.01
C PHE A 39 -0.34 1.68 19.16
N ARG A 40 -1.22 2.09 18.26
CA ARG A 40 -1.87 3.39 18.34
C ARG A 40 -3.26 3.24 18.90
N GLN A 41 -3.50 3.92 20.00
CA GLN A 41 -4.87 4.17 20.43
C GLN A 41 -5.54 5.05 19.37
N ARG A 42 -6.65 4.57 18.88
CA ARG A 42 -7.45 5.36 17.96
C ARG A 42 -8.21 6.40 18.76
N VAL A 43 -7.75 7.61 18.71
CA VAL A 43 -8.59 8.74 19.07
C VAL A 43 -9.58 8.91 17.92
N ARG A 44 -10.85 8.68 18.18
CA ARG A 44 -11.90 8.95 17.20
C ARG A 44 -12.11 10.45 17.14
N GLU A 45 -11.25 11.10 16.38
CA GLU A 45 -11.47 12.48 15.99
C GLU A 45 -12.32 12.51 14.73
N GLN A 46 -13.08 13.59 14.56
CA GLN A 46 -13.78 13.86 13.33
C GLN A 46 -12.74 14.22 12.25
N ARG A 47 -12.19 13.19 11.61
CA ARG A 47 -11.25 13.36 10.51
C ARG A 47 -11.95 13.00 9.22
N HIS A 48 -11.65 13.76 8.19
CA HIS A 48 -11.99 13.36 6.84
C HIS A 48 -11.16 12.12 6.46
N ARG A 49 -11.82 11.05 6.03
CA ARG A 49 -11.14 9.80 5.70
C ARG A 49 -11.02 9.63 4.19
N LEU A 50 -9.81 9.33 3.75
CA LEU A 50 -9.55 8.91 2.38
C LEU A 50 -9.51 7.40 2.33
N ASP A 51 -10.36 6.80 1.50
CA ASP A 51 -10.37 5.36 1.32
C ASP A 51 -9.25 4.94 0.38
N VAL A 52 -8.26 4.26 0.94
CA VAL A 52 -7.10 3.74 0.19
C VAL A 52 -7.06 2.21 0.17
N ARG A 53 -8.13 1.55 0.63
CA ARG A 53 -8.17 0.08 0.74
C ARG A 53 -7.97 -0.63 -0.59
N HIS A 54 -8.36 0.01 -1.68
CA HIS A 54 -8.24 -0.56 -3.03
C HIS A 54 -6.84 -0.46 -3.63
N PHE A 55 -5.93 0.27 -3.00
CA PHE A 55 -4.54 0.40 -3.44
C PHE A 55 -3.68 -0.74 -2.90
N ASN A 56 -4.09 -1.97 -3.18
CA ASN A 56 -3.56 -3.18 -2.58
C ASN A 56 -3.03 -4.19 -3.60
N GLN A 57 -2.68 -3.75 -4.82
CA GLN A 57 -2.31 -4.66 -5.87
C GLN A 57 -0.92 -4.36 -6.43
N VAL A 58 -0.27 -5.40 -6.95
CA VAL A 58 0.97 -5.28 -7.70
C VAL A 58 0.63 -4.79 -9.11
N ILE A 59 1.32 -3.77 -9.58
CA ILE A 59 1.11 -3.15 -10.89
C ILE A 59 1.96 -3.84 -11.94
N TYR A 60 3.25 -4.03 -11.65
CA TYR A 60 4.22 -4.52 -12.61
C TYR A 60 5.39 -5.20 -11.91
N VAL A 61 5.89 -6.26 -12.50
CA VAL A 61 7.10 -6.95 -12.03
C VAL A 61 8.11 -6.97 -13.18
N ASP A 62 9.30 -6.43 -12.94
CA ASP A 62 10.39 -6.47 -13.89
C ASP A 62 11.38 -7.57 -13.49
N GLU A 63 11.31 -8.69 -14.17
CA GLU A 63 12.14 -9.85 -13.90
C GLU A 63 13.61 -9.58 -14.19
N LYS A 64 13.89 -8.79 -15.20
CA LYS A 64 15.26 -8.50 -15.64
C LYS A 64 15.96 -7.53 -14.71
N GLU A 65 15.29 -6.44 -14.37
CA GLU A 65 15.84 -5.40 -13.48
C GLU A 65 15.58 -5.69 -12.00
N ARG A 66 14.80 -6.72 -11.69
CA ARG A 66 14.51 -7.21 -10.35
C ARG A 66 13.84 -6.17 -9.46
N TYR A 67 12.76 -5.57 -9.96
CA TYR A 67 11.94 -4.69 -9.16
C TYR A 67 10.45 -4.92 -9.43
N ALA A 68 9.62 -4.42 -8.54
CA ALA A 68 8.18 -4.43 -8.71
C ALA A 68 7.61 -3.05 -8.38
N GLU A 69 6.61 -2.64 -9.13
CA GLU A 69 5.80 -1.49 -8.80
C GLU A 69 4.53 -1.97 -8.10
N VAL A 70 4.25 -1.43 -6.93
CA VAL A 70 3.14 -1.87 -6.11
C VAL A 70 2.37 -0.69 -5.56
N GLU A 71 1.09 -0.91 -5.32
CA GLU A 71 0.29 0.06 -4.58
C GLU A 71 0.59 -0.03 -3.09
N GLY A 72 0.47 1.10 -2.38
CA GLY A 72 0.95 1.21 -1.00
C GLY A 72 0.30 0.30 0.02
N MET A 73 -0.93 -0.14 -0.22
CA MET A 73 -1.65 -1.05 0.67
C MET A 73 -1.42 -2.53 0.32
N THR A 74 -0.55 -2.83 -0.64
CA THR A 74 -0.12 -4.19 -0.94
C THR A 74 0.59 -4.76 0.27
N THR A 75 0.16 -5.94 0.73
CA THR A 75 0.84 -6.64 1.83
C THR A 75 2.08 -7.37 1.31
N TYR A 76 3.01 -7.66 2.22
CA TYR A 76 4.16 -8.49 1.85
C TYR A 76 3.76 -9.89 1.40
N GLU A 77 2.68 -10.43 1.96
CA GLU A 77 2.12 -11.70 1.52
C GLU A 77 1.71 -11.67 0.05
N ASP A 78 0.98 -10.63 -0.35
CA ASP A 78 0.55 -10.46 -1.74
C ASP A 78 1.74 -10.19 -2.65
N LEU A 79 2.70 -9.39 -2.21
CA LEU A 79 3.90 -9.11 -2.98
C LEU A 79 4.70 -10.39 -3.26
N VAL A 80 4.91 -11.21 -2.26
CA VAL A 80 5.62 -12.49 -2.41
C VAL A 80 4.85 -13.39 -3.39
N ARG A 81 3.53 -13.49 -3.23
CA ARG A 81 2.70 -14.30 -4.12
C ARG A 81 2.82 -13.91 -5.59
N GLU A 82 2.89 -12.60 -5.86
CA GLU A 82 2.95 -12.09 -7.23
C GLU A 82 4.37 -12.11 -7.82
N THR A 83 5.40 -12.11 -6.98
CA THR A 83 6.79 -12.08 -7.45
C THR A 83 7.43 -13.47 -7.56
N LEU A 84 6.99 -14.45 -6.78
CA LEU A 84 7.54 -15.81 -6.83
C LEU A 84 7.48 -16.46 -8.22
N PRO A 85 6.40 -16.31 -9.02
CA PRO A 85 6.38 -16.86 -10.38
C PRO A 85 7.50 -16.34 -11.27
N PHE A 86 8.05 -15.17 -10.95
CA PHE A 86 9.20 -14.57 -11.67
C PHE A 86 10.53 -14.91 -10.98
N GLN A 87 10.53 -15.82 -10.02
CA GLN A 87 11.71 -16.21 -9.22
C GLN A 87 12.31 -15.02 -8.46
N LEU A 88 11.47 -14.10 -8.02
CA LEU A 88 11.87 -12.92 -7.26
C LEU A 88 11.25 -12.94 -5.88
N MET A 89 11.98 -12.37 -4.92
CA MET A 89 11.49 -12.15 -3.57
C MET A 89 11.96 -10.77 -3.07
N PRO A 90 11.18 -10.11 -2.20
CA PRO A 90 11.66 -8.90 -1.55
C PRO A 90 12.96 -9.17 -0.80
N SER A 91 13.90 -8.22 -0.86
CA SER A 91 15.20 -8.34 -0.18
C SER A 91 15.04 -8.38 1.34
N VAL A 92 14.05 -7.68 1.86
CA VAL A 92 13.72 -7.64 3.28
C VAL A 92 12.25 -7.94 3.44
N VAL A 93 11.92 -8.89 4.30
CA VAL A 93 10.54 -9.28 4.58
C VAL A 93 10.29 -9.10 6.08
N PRO A 94 9.27 -8.31 6.47
CA PRO A 94 8.95 -8.16 7.88
C PRO A 94 8.39 -9.45 8.47
N GLN A 95 8.43 -9.53 9.78
CA GLN A 95 7.98 -10.69 10.52
C GLN A 95 6.49 -11.00 10.32
N LEU A 96 5.68 -9.96 10.16
CA LEU A 96 4.25 -10.10 9.91
C LEU A 96 3.95 -9.90 8.43
N LYS A 97 3.47 -10.93 7.77
CA LYS A 97 3.14 -10.91 6.33
C LYS A 97 2.00 -9.97 5.97
N SER A 98 1.19 -9.57 6.94
CA SER A 98 0.08 -8.64 6.75
C SER A 98 0.50 -7.16 6.73
N ILE A 99 1.77 -6.86 7.01
CA ILE A 99 2.28 -5.49 6.92
C ILE A 99 2.25 -5.04 5.46
N THR A 100 1.78 -3.80 5.24
CA THR A 100 1.75 -3.22 3.90
C THR A 100 3.09 -2.58 3.55
N ILE A 101 3.36 -2.50 2.25
CA ILE A 101 4.58 -1.87 1.73
C ILE A 101 4.63 -0.40 2.13
N GLY A 102 3.51 0.32 1.97
CA GLY A 102 3.43 1.73 2.35
C GLY A 102 3.62 1.94 3.84
N GLY A 103 3.04 1.06 4.66
CA GLY A 103 3.18 1.11 6.12
C GLY A 103 4.62 0.87 6.55
N ALA A 104 5.30 -0.11 5.97
CA ALA A 104 6.70 -0.38 6.28
C ALA A 104 7.61 0.78 5.86
N THR A 105 7.36 1.38 4.69
CA THR A 105 8.14 2.50 4.19
C THR A 105 7.96 3.75 5.05
N ALA A 106 6.71 4.09 5.38
CA ALA A 106 6.40 5.27 6.16
C ALA A 106 6.70 5.10 7.66
N GLY A 107 6.57 3.88 8.16
CA GLY A 107 6.78 3.57 9.58
C GLY A 107 8.18 3.15 9.95
N VAL A 108 9.13 3.22 9.03
CA VAL A 108 10.53 2.81 9.22
C VAL A 108 10.63 1.36 9.70
N GLY A 109 10.24 0.43 8.83
CA GLY A 109 10.42 -1.00 9.08
C GLY A 109 11.91 -1.35 9.12
N ILE A 110 12.37 -1.93 10.24
CA ILE A 110 13.75 -2.38 10.39
C ILE A 110 13.74 -3.89 10.52
N GLU A 111 14.36 -4.56 9.56
CA GLU A 111 14.50 -6.01 9.56
C GLU A 111 15.89 -6.40 9.10
N SER A 112 16.39 -7.50 9.62
CA SER A 112 17.64 -8.07 9.12
C SER A 112 17.38 -8.82 7.81
N SER A 113 18.22 -8.57 6.85
CA SER A 113 18.16 -9.27 5.57
C SER A 113 19.07 -10.50 5.54
#